data_d0900aa874f882430dcdf883b1912f36
#
_entry.id   d0900aa874f882430dcdf883b1912f36
#
_cell.length_a   1.000
_cell.length_b   1.000
_cell.length_c   1.000
_cell.angle_alpha   90.00
_cell.angle_beta   90.00
_cell.angle_gamma   90.00
#
_symmetry.space_group_name_H-M   'P 1'
#
loop_
_entity.id
_entity.type
_entity.pdbx_description
1 polymer ?
#
loop_
_entity_poly.entity_id
_entity_poly.type
_entity_poly.pdbx_seq_one_letter_code
_entity_poly.pdbx_strand_id
1 'polypeptide(L)'
;MAVLDQGVAQPGPAWRDRRINEPTVPMQHPVPHVGSNGGVRGRSAPTSNSPTRPVMEPVSVDAPAEAPEEAASLVELHESIASLLASRGEWRQAYEHLRHALDLATADRTMPPQVPEQFRQEVARLRREHAEAREQSIRDALTASYNRRYLDQRLLEVVELQRGGTAGFAVALVDLDWFKKVNDNFGHLVGDRVLQQVVELLQVGLPEGGFCARYGGEEFVLILPGVDGVAATALAEAARARIEQFPWSTIVRGLRVTVSIGLAHQPATSGIANPEQQLRLADGLLYTAKQSGRNAVAYRVGGQLRLAGAAAGRRAAT
;
A
#
# COMPACT_ATOMS: atom_id res chain seq x y z
N MET A 1 20.40 15.60 -55.07
CA MET A 1 19.42 14.55 -54.74
C MET A 1 19.55 14.29 -53.27
N ALA A 2 18.65 14.88 -52.48
CA ALA A 2 18.60 14.74 -51.02
C ALA A 2 17.61 13.62 -50.67
N VAL A 3 18.07 12.61 -49.97
CA VAL A 3 17.22 11.53 -49.42
C VAL A 3 16.82 11.97 -48.01
N LEU A 4 15.52 12.23 -47.83
CA LEU A 4 14.90 12.49 -46.54
C LEU A 4 14.79 11.15 -45.78
N ASP A 5 15.53 11.05 -44.67
CA ASP A 5 15.40 9.98 -43.69
C ASP A 5 14.22 10.31 -42.76
N GLN A 6 13.11 9.57 -42.92
CA GLN A 6 11.95 9.65 -42.05
C GLN A 6 12.22 8.85 -40.78
N GLY A 7 12.58 9.54 -39.71
CA GLY A 7 12.69 8.96 -38.38
C GLY A 7 11.34 8.45 -37.89
N VAL A 8 11.20 7.14 -37.81
CA VAL A 8 10.04 6.48 -37.21
C VAL A 8 10.04 6.73 -35.71
N ALA A 9 9.07 7.48 -35.23
CA ALA A 9 8.81 7.70 -33.81
C ALA A 9 8.47 6.38 -33.14
N GLN A 10 9.24 5.97 -32.13
CA GLN A 10 8.92 4.80 -31.31
C GLN A 10 7.73 5.12 -30.40
N PRO A 11 6.78 4.18 -30.21
CA PRO A 11 5.66 4.38 -29.31
C PRO A 11 6.15 4.39 -27.85
N GLY A 12 5.71 5.36 -27.09
CA GLY A 12 5.93 5.44 -25.65
C GLY A 12 5.28 4.29 -24.89
N PRO A 13 5.59 4.12 -23.60
CA PRO A 13 5.19 2.95 -22.83
C PRO A 13 3.66 2.75 -22.82
N ALA A 14 3.25 1.49 -22.92
CA ALA A 14 1.90 0.99 -23.19
C ALA A 14 0.79 1.32 -22.18
N TRP A 15 1.06 2.19 -21.18
CA TRP A 15 0.08 2.58 -20.16
C TRP A 15 -0.90 3.67 -20.60
N ARG A 16 -0.68 4.31 -21.76
CA ARG A 16 -1.53 5.42 -22.24
C ARG A 16 -2.94 5.02 -22.65
N ASP A 17 -3.24 3.73 -22.90
CA ASP A 17 -4.49 3.30 -23.52
C ASP A 17 -5.36 2.30 -22.72
N ARG A 18 -5.16 2.12 -21.43
CA ARG A 18 -6.13 1.35 -20.64
C ARG A 18 -7.20 2.27 -20.08
N ARG A 19 -8.24 2.49 -20.86
CA ARG A 19 -9.55 2.89 -20.33
C ARG A 19 -10.04 1.76 -19.45
N ILE A 20 -10.23 2.06 -18.18
CA ILE A 20 -10.85 1.16 -17.22
C ILE A 20 -12.32 1.06 -17.63
N ASN A 21 -12.75 -0.11 -18.15
CA ASN A 21 -14.15 -0.46 -18.25
C ASN A 21 -14.67 -0.70 -16.83
N GLU A 22 -15.47 0.21 -16.33
CA GLU A 22 -16.26 0.01 -15.12
C GLU A 22 -17.31 -1.08 -15.40
N PRO A 23 -17.41 -2.12 -14.55
CA PRO A 23 -18.55 -3.01 -14.60
C PRO A 23 -19.77 -2.33 -13.98
N THR A 24 -20.74 -1.99 -14.81
CA THR A 24 -22.07 -1.57 -14.39
C THR A 24 -22.78 -2.75 -13.75
N VAL A 25 -22.96 -2.73 -12.43
CA VAL A 25 -23.78 -3.70 -11.70
C VAL A 25 -25.20 -3.18 -11.64
N PRO A 26 -26.19 -3.88 -12.16
CA PRO A 26 -27.59 -3.50 -11.95
C PRO A 26 -28.05 -3.96 -10.58
N MET A 27 -28.41 -3.01 -9.74
CA MET A 27 -29.16 -3.23 -8.50
C MET A 27 -30.61 -3.54 -8.84
N GLN A 28 -31.06 -4.74 -8.53
CA GLN A 28 -32.48 -5.05 -8.33
C GLN A 28 -32.61 -6.03 -7.18
N HIS A 29 -33.10 -5.54 -6.06
CA HIS A 29 -33.61 -6.35 -4.97
C HIS A 29 -35.14 -6.33 -5.02
N PRO A 30 -35.84 -7.47 -4.99
CA PRO A 30 -37.26 -7.53 -4.67
C PRO A 30 -37.44 -7.69 -3.15
N VAL A 31 -38.29 -6.85 -2.59
CA VAL A 31 -38.77 -6.90 -1.21
C VAL A 31 -39.91 -7.95 -1.15
N PRO A 32 -39.95 -8.88 -0.20
CA PRO A 32 -41.11 -9.68 0.02
C PRO A 32 -42.07 -8.98 0.97
N HIS A 33 -43.32 -8.81 0.54
CA HIS A 33 -44.49 -8.41 1.34
C HIS A 33 -44.81 -9.46 2.39
N VAL A 34 -44.99 -9.02 3.64
CA VAL A 34 -45.65 -9.81 4.72
C VAL A 34 -47.11 -9.49 4.71
N GLY A 35 -47.94 -10.47 4.43
CA GLY A 35 -49.38 -10.43 4.56
C GLY A 35 -49.82 -10.85 5.95
N SER A 36 -50.72 -10.07 6.52
CA SER A 36 -51.45 -10.29 7.77
C SER A 36 -52.64 -11.22 7.58
N ASN A 37 -52.85 -12.11 8.53
CA ASN A 37 -54.17 -12.65 8.98
C ASN A 37 -53.91 -13.62 10.14
N GLY A 38 -54.47 -13.56 11.36
CA GLY A 38 -55.82 -13.35 11.72
C GLY A 38 -56.36 -14.62 12.39
N GLY A 39 -56.73 -14.55 13.69
CA GLY A 39 -57.74 -15.44 14.27
C GLY A 39 -57.25 -16.45 15.34
N VAL A 40 -57.43 -16.20 16.63
CA VAL A 40 -58.56 -16.47 17.53
C VAL A 40 -58.55 -17.82 18.28
N ARG A 41 -58.58 -17.71 19.66
CA ARG A 41 -59.15 -18.60 20.72
C ARG A 41 -58.41 -19.92 20.99
N GLY A 42 -58.21 -20.39 22.21
CA GLY A 42 -58.79 -20.16 23.50
C GLY A 42 -58.34 -21.23 24.52
N ARG A 43 -58.37 -20.88 25.82
CA ARG A 43 -58.62 -21.73 27.02
C ARG A 43 -57.72 -22.96 27.23
N SER A 44 -57.02 -23.16 28.32
CA SER A 44 -57.49 -23.43 29.69
C SER A 44 -56.27 -23.73 30.57
N ALA A 45 -56.25 -23.23 31.79
CA ALA A 45 -55.51 -23.81 32.92
C ALA A 45 -56.29 -25.02 33.47
N PRO A 46 -55.68 -25.89 34.26
CA PRO A 46 -55.39 -25.60 35.66
C PRO A 46 -54.24 -26.38 36.35
N THR A 47 -53.96 -25.88 37.57
CA THR A 47 -53.64 -26.55 38.86
C THR A 47 -52.20 -27.12 39.10
N SER A 48 -51.54 -26.41 40.03
CA SER A 48 -51.04 -26.80 41.34
C SER A 48 -50.14 -28.02 41.45
N ASN A 49 -48.89 -27.78 41.91
CA ASN A 49 -48.39 -28.36 43.17
C ASN A 49 -47.02 -27.75 43.49
N SER A 50 -46.99 -27.04 44.63
CA SER A 50 -45.71 -26.80 45.33
C SER A 50 -45.34 -28.01 46.16
N PRO A 51 -44.02 -28.27 46.36
CA PRO A 51 -43.56 -28.23 47.73
C PRO A 51 -42.21 -27.54 47.95
N THR A 52 -42.21 -26.75 48.99
CA THR A 52 -41.21 -26.56 50.05
C THR A 52 -39.75 -26.30 49.70
N ARG A 53 -39.37 -25.09 49.97
CA ARG A 53 -38.04 -24.54 50.13
C ARG A 53 -37.25 -25.17 51.26
N PRO A 54 -35.93 -25.34 51.18
CA PRO A 54 -35.07 -24.97 52.28
C PRO A 54 -34.32 -23.68 52.01
N VAL A 55 -34.31 -22.83 53.01
CA VAL A 55 -33.53 -21.60 53.14
C VAL A 55 -32.09 -21.98 53.27
N MET A 56 -31.22 -21.48 52.37
CA MET A 56 -29.80 -21.39 52.61
C MET A 56 -29.36 -19.94 52.46
N GLU A 57 -28.59 -19.52 53.47
CA GLU A 57 -28.00 -18.19 53.65
C GLU A 57 -27.11 -17.76 52.48
N PRO A 58 -26.93 -16.46 52.20
CA PRO A 58 -26.07 -15.97 51.13
C PRO A 58 -24.62 -16.05 51.57
N VAL A 59 -23.82 -16.92 50.94
CA VAL A 59 -22.37 -16.82 50.98
C VAL A 59 -21.97 -15.67 50.03
N SER A 60 -21.43 -14.62 50.62
CA SER A 60 -20.73 -13.56 49.87
C SER A 60 -19.49 -14.17 49.23
N VAL A 61 -19.50 -14.28 47.93
CA VAL A 61 -18.29 -14.51 47.16
C VAL A 61 -18.02 -13.22 46.37
N ASP A 62 -16.99 -12.52 46.80
CA ASP A 62 -16.40 -11.44 46.02
C ASP A 62 -15.99 -11.99 44.66
N ALA A 63 -16.68 -11.57 43.62
CA ALA A 63 -16.33 -11.88 42.24
C ALA A 63 -15.29 -10.83 41.75
N PRO A 64 -14.18 -11.23 41.14
CA PRO A 64 -13.24 -10.31 40.55
C PRO A 64 -13.86 -9.61 39.32
N ALA A 65 -13.63 -8.32 39.23
CA ALA A 65 -14.20 -7.39 38.24
C ALA A 65 -13.54 -7.48 36.84
N GLU A 66 -13.13 -8.68 36.40
CA GLU A 66 -12.43 -8.87 35.12
C GLU A 66 -13.32 -9.40 33.96
N ALA A 67 -14.58 -9.64 34.20
CA ALA A 67 -15.50 -10.29 33.24
C ALA A 67 -15.87 -9.52 31.96
N PRO A 68 -15.88 -8.15 31.88
CA PRO A 68 -16.26 -7.45 30.65
C PRO A 68 -15.17 -7.36 29.60
N GLU A 69 -13.89 -7.40 29.98
CA GLU A 69 -12.77 -7.28 29.02
C GLU A 69 -12.55 -8.57 28.22
N GLU A 70 -12.77 -9.75 28.82
CA GLU A 70 -12.57 -11.04 28.13
C GLU A 70 -13.65 -11.32 27.08
N ALA A 71 -14.89 -10.92 27.32
CA ALA A 71 -15.97 -11.07 26.33
C ALA A 71 -15.80 -10.14 25.14
N ALA A 72 -15.36 -8.89 25.35
CA ALA A 72 -14.99 -7.96 24.31
C ALA A 72 -13.83 -8.49 23.46
N SER A 73 -12.82 -9.07 24.11
CA SER A 73 -11.67 -9.71 23.44
C SER A 73 -12.08 -10.91 22.56
N LEU A 74 -13.14 -11.64 22.94
CA LEU A 74 -13.64 -12.78 22.17
C LEU A 74 -14.43 -12.36 20.93
N VAL A 75 -15.22 -11.31 21.04
CA VAL A 75 -15.94 -10.71 19.90
C VAL A 75 -14.94 -10.19 18.86
N GLU A 76 -13.94 -9.42 19.29
CA GLU A 76 -12.88 -8.91 18.41
C GLU A 76 -12.09 -10.03 17.73
N LEU A 77 -11.92 -11.15 18.45
CA LEU A 77 -11.25 -12.32 17.92
C LEU A 77 -12.03 -12.95 16.77
N HIS A 78 -13.32 -13.21 16.96
CA HIS A 78 -14.19 -13.77 15.93
C HIS A 78 -14.32 -12.83 14.72
N GLU A 79 -14.41 -11.51 14.92
CA GLU A 79 -14.40 -10.52 13.84
C GLU A 79 -13.09 -10.54 13.05
N SER A 80 -11.96 -10.69 13.74
CA SER A 80 -10.65 -10.79 13.10
C SER A 80 -10.53 -12.05 12.24
N ILE A 81 -11.00 -13.20 12.74
CA ILE A 81 -11.04 -14.45 11.98
C ILE A 81 -11.95 -14.31 10.76
N ALA A 82 -13.14 -13.77 10.93
CA ALA A 82 -14.09 -13.57 9.84
C ALA A 82 -13.49 -12.71 8.72
N SER A 83 -12.83 -11.61 9.07
CA SER A 83 -12.15 -10.74 8.13
C SER A 83 -11.03 -11.45 7.35
N LEU A 84 -10.23 -12.28 8.05
CA LEU A 84 -9.16 -13.06 7.43
C LEU A 84 -9.69 -14.14 6.47
N LEU A 85 -10.74 -14.85 6.85
CA LEU A 85 -11.38 -15.86 6.03
C LEU A 85 -12.06 -15.24 4.79
N ALA A 86 -12.72 -14.08 4.97
CA ALA A 86 -13.31 -13.34 3.86
C ALA A 86 -12.25 -12.89 2.84
N SER A 87 -11.07 -12.45 3.30
CA SER A 87 -9.97 -12.06 2.41
C SER A 87 -9.39 -13.23 1.59
N ARG A 88 -9.61 -14.46 2.04
CA ARG A 88 -9.26 -15.71 1.34
C ARG A 88 -10.38 -16.24 0.44
N GLY A 89 -11.56 -15.59 0.44
CA GLY A 89 -12.73 -16.06 -0.30
C GLY A 89 -13.52 -17.16 0.41
N GLU A 90 -13.19 -17.48 1.66
CA GLU A 90 -13.83 -18.52 2.47
C GLU A 90 -15.07 -17.98 3.20
N TRP A 91 -16.03 -17.44 2.42
CA TRP A 91 -17.18 -16.67 2.90
C TRP A 91 -18.08 -17.41 3.87
N ARG A 92 -18.22 -18.74 3.73
CA ARG A 92 -19.04 -19.55 4.62
C ARG A 92 -18.49 -19.58 6.04
N GLN A 93 -17.19 -19.83 6.17
CA GLN A 93 -16.52 -19.85 7.47
C GLN A 93 -16.46 -18.44 8.08
N ALA A 94 -16.20 -17.41 7.25
CA ALA A 94 -16.28 -16.02 7.68
C ALA A 94 -17.65 -15.66 8.28
N TYR A 95 -18.72 -16.09 7.64
CA TYR A 95 -20.08 -15.88 8.15
C TYR A 95 -20.35 -16.60 9.48
N GLU A 96 -19.88 -17.83 9.62
CA GLU A 96 -20.00 -18.61 10.87
C GLU A 96 -19.32 -17.90 12.04
N HIS A 97 -18.11 -17.36 11.83
CA HIS A 97 -17.41 -16.58 12.85
C HIS A 97 -18.09 -15.26 13.17
N LEU A 98 -18.62 -14.53 12.17
CA LEU A 98 -19.34 -13.29 12.39
C LEU A 98 -20.62 -13.51 13.20
N ARG A 99 -21.31 -14.63 12.95
CA ARG A 99 -22.50 -15.04 13.70
C ARG A 99 -22.16 -15.35 15.15
N HIS A 100 -21.05 -16.07 15.40
CA HIS A 100 -20.58 -16.32 16.77
C HIS A 100 -20.20 -15.03 17.51
N ALA A 101 -19.57 -14.04 16.83
CA ALA A 101 -19.30 -12.73 17.40
C ALA A 101 -20.60 -12.02 17.83
N LEU A 102 -21.64 -12.08 17.00
CA LEU A 102 -22.94 -11.48 17.29
C LEU A 102 -23.63 -12.20 18.45
N ASP A 103 -23.62 -13.52 18.48
CA ASP A 103 -24.20 -14.32 19.56
C ASP A 103 -23.51 -14.01 20.90
N LEU A 104 -22.18 -13.84 20.90
CA LEU A 104 -21.40 -13.45 22.09
C LEU A 104 -21.68 -12.01 22.52
N ALA A 105 -21.84 -11.09 21.59
CA ALA A 105 -22.16 -9.69 21.89
C ALA A 105 -23.57 -9.51 22.46
N THR A 106 -24.50 -10.41 22.10
CA THR A 106 -25.92 -10.36 22.50
C THR A 106 -26.26 -11.29 23.66
N ALA A 107 -25.38 -12.24 24.02
CA ALA A 107 -25.55 -13.13 25.16
C ALA A 107 -25.54 -12.35 26.48
N ASP A 108 -26.57 -12.55 27.31
CA ASP A 108 -26.68 -11.95 28.63
C ASP A 108 -25.50 -12.41 29.52
N ARG A 109 -24.80 -11.48 30.12
CA ARG A 109 -23.45 -11.58 30.73
C ARG A 109 -23.47 -12.39 32.03
N THR A 110 -23.47 -13.68 31.99
CA THR A 110 -23.40 -14.49 33.23
C THR A 110 -22.19 -15.37 33.40
N MET A 111 -21.36 -15.59 32.37
CA MET A 111 -20.01 -16.20 32.52
C MET A 111 -19.09 -15.78 31.36
N PRO A 112 -17.82 -15.44 31.63
CA PRO A 112 -16.87 -15.17 30.56
C PRO A 112 -16.55 -16.48 29.82
N PRO A 113 -16.70 -16.53 28.49
CA PRO A 113 -16.32 -17.70 27.71
C PRO A 113 -14.80 -17.82 27.70
N GLN A 114 -14.28 -18.88 28.32
CA GLN A 114 -12.86 -19.20 28.19
C GLN A 114 -12.58 -19.57 26.74
N VAL A 115 -11.82 -18.72 26.04
CA VAL A 115 -11.31 -19.04 24.69
C VAL A 115 -10.38 -20.24 24.79
N PRO A 116 -10.71 -21.38 24.17
CA PRO A 116 -9.81 -22.53 24.19
C PRO A 116 -8.44 -22.14 23.63
N GLU A 117 -7.37 -22.57 24.27
CA GLU A 117 -5.99 -22.26 23.87
C GLU A 117 -5.72 -22.63 22.39
N GLN A 118 -6.38 -23.67 21.90
CA GLN A 118 -6.33 -24.07 20.49
C GLN A 118 -6.79 -22.98 19.54
N PHE A 119 -7.84 -22.21 19.89
CA PHE A 119 -8.32 -21.09 19.10
C PHE A 119 -7.35 -19.91 19.09
N ARG A 120 -6.74 -19.62 20.25
CA ARG A 120 -5.72 -18.56 20.34
C ARG A 120 -4.51 -18.89 19.46
N GLN A 121 -4.06 -20.14 19.48
CA GLN A 121 -2.95 -20.61 18.65
C GLN A 121 -3.30 -20.58 17.16
N GLU A 122 -4.50 -21.00 16.78
CA GLU A 122 -4.94 -20.98 15.39
C GLU A 122 -5.05 -19.55 14.84
N VAL A 123 -5.59 -18.61 15.61
CA VAL A 123 -5.63 -17.19 15.22
C VAL A 123 -4.23 -16.60 15.09
N ALA A 124 -3.34 -16.92 16.02
CA ALA A 124 -1.95 -16.48 15.94
C ALA A 124 -1.23 -17.06 14.72
N ARG A 125 -1.55 -18.29 14.32
CA ARG A 125 -1.06 -18.93 13.10
C ARG A 125 -1.61 -18.23 11.85
N LEU A 126 -2.93 -18.06 11.76
CA LEU A 126 -3.58 -17.42 10.63
C LEU A 126 -3.14 -15.94 10.45
N ARG A 127 -2.96 -15.22 11.55
CA ARG A 127 -2.42 -13.86 11.51
C ARG A 127 -0.99 -13.83 10.96
N ARG A 128 -0.14 -14.76 11.36
CA ARG A 128 1.22 -14.87 10.81
C ARG A 128 1.22 -15.21 9.34
N GLU A 129 0.50 -16.24 8.92
CA GLU A 129 0.38 -16.64 7.52
C GLU A 129 -0.17 -15.51 6.65
N HIS A 130 -1.18 -14.77 7.14
CA HIS A 130 -1.73 -13.62 6.41
C HIS A 130 -0.72 -12.45 6.35
N ALA A 131 0.01 -12.18 7.42
CA ALA A 131 1.05 -11.15 7.43
C ALA A 131 2.18 -11.49 6.44
N GLU A 132 2.63 -12.74 6.42
CA GLU A 132 3.63 -13.25 5.47
C GLU A 132 3.14 -13.17 4.03
N ALA A 133 1.91 -13.62 3.75
CA ALA A 133 1.30 -13.53 2.43
C ALA A 133 1.13 -12.08 1.97
N ARG A 134 0.75 -11.17 2.87
CA ARG A 134 0.66 -9.74 2.61
C ARG A 134 2.02 -9.14 2.31
N GLU A 135 3.03 -9.44 3.12
CA GLU A 135 4.41 -8.97 2.91
C GLU A 135 4.94 -9.43 1.54
N GLN A 136 4.74 -10.70 1.18
CA GLN A 136 5.10 -11.21 -0.14
C GLN A 136 4.31 -10.53 -1.27
N SER A 137 3.04 -10.18 -1.03
CA SER A 137 2.18 -9.52 -2.02
C SER A 137 2.53 -8.06 -2.28
N ILE A 138 3.25 -7.38 -1.38
CA ILE A 138 3.61 -5.95 -1.50
C ILE A 138 5.05 -5.73 -1.94
N ARG A 139 5.88 -6.77 -2.01
CA ARG A 139 7.28 -6.68 -2.44
C ARG A 139 7.44 -7.09 -3.90
N ASP A 140 8.46 -6.52 -4.54
CA ASP A 140 8.97 -6.98 -5.84
C ASP A 140 9.90 -8.17 -5.64
N ALA A 141 9.65 -9.27 -6.34
CA ALA A 141 10.35 -10.53 -6.13
C ALA A 141 11.85 -10.47 -6.48
N LEU A 142 12.25 -9.58 -7.39
CA LEU A 142 13.65 -9.44 -7.79
C LEU A 142 14.44 -8.55 -6.85
N THR A 143 13.87 -7.39 -6.50
CA THR A 143 14.61 -6.32 -5.83
C THR A 143 14.29 -6.20 -4.34
N ALA A 144 13.28 -6.93 -3.84
CA ALA A 144 12.74 -6.81 -2.48
C ALA A 144 12.27 -5.39 -2.09
N SER A 145 12.30 -4.42 -3.02
CA SER A 145 11.63 -3.14 -2.84
C SER A 145 10.11 -3.31 -2.80
N TYR A 146 9.39 -2.29 -2.41
CA TYR A 146 7.93 -2.35 -2.59
C TYR A 146 7.57 -2.47 -4.07
N ASN A 147 6.45 -3.10 -4.37
CA ASN A 147 5.94 -3.21 -5.74
C ASN A 147 4.95 -2.06 -6.05
N ARG A 148 4.52 -1.99 -7.30
CA ARG A 148 3.58 -0.98 -7.78
C ARG A 148 2.26 -0.99 -7.01
N ARG A 149 1.75 -2.17 -6.64
CA ARG A 149 0.49 -2.28 -5.89
C ARG A 149 0.58 -1.59 -4.51
N TYR A 150 1.69 -1.77 -3.81
CA TYR A 150 1.93 -1.07 -2.55
C TYR A 150 2.05 0.44 -2.78
N LEU A 151 2.77 0.87 -3.83
CA LEU A 151 2.89 2.28 -4.18
C LEU A 151 1.52 2.94 -4.36
N ASP A 152 0.63 2.32 -5.16
CA ASP A 152 -0.70 2.86 -5.47
C ASP A 152 -1.54 3.03 -4.19
N GLN A 153 -1.49 2.05 -3.28
CA GLN A 153 -2.19 2.11 -1.99
C GLN A 153 -1.59 3.16 -1.04
N ARG A 154 -0.26 3.13 -0.87
CA ARG A 154 0.42 3.98 0.11
C ARG A 154 0.46 5.45 -0.29
N LEU A 155 0.52 5.74 -1.59
CA LEU A 155 0.50 7.12 -2.08
C LEU A 155 -0.84 7.81 -1.76
N LEU A 156 -1.96 7.08 -1.81
CA LEU A 156 -3.26 7.60 -1.35
C LEU A 156 -3.22 7.96 0.15
N GLU A 157 -2.67 7.09 0.99
CA GLU A 157 -2.54 7.35 2.43
C GLU A 157 -1.64 8.57 2.71
N VAL A 158 -0.51 8.71 2.01
CA VAL A 158 0.39 9.87 2.14
C VAL A 158 -0.34 11.15 1.77
N VAL A 159 -1.12 11.16 0.72
CA VAL A 159 -1.94 12.33 0.31
C VAL A 159 -3.00 12.66 1.36
N GLU A 160 -3.68 11.65 1.92
CA GLU A 160 -4.67 11.87 2.98
C GLU A 160 -4.05 12.44 4.27
N LEU A 161 -2.91 11.90 4.70
CA LEU A 161 -2.18 12.40 5.87
C LEU A 161 -1.74 13.86 5.70
N GLN A 162 -1.51 14.30 4.47
CA GLN A 162 -1.14 15.69 4.15
C GLN A 162 -2.31 16.68 4.34
N ARG A 163 -3.56 16.24 4.35
CA ARG A 163 -4.73 17.11 4.51
C ARG A 163 -4.76 17.87 5.85
N GLY A 164 -4.01 17.43 6.85
CA GLY A 164 -3.91 18.08 8.16
C GLY A 164 -2.50 18.49 8.56
N GLY A 165 -1.51 18.30 7.68
CA GLY A 165 -0.09 18.48 8.00
C GLY A 165 0.47 19.84 7.62
N THR A 166 1.59 20.21 8.26
CA THR A 166 2.36 21.43 7.98
C THR A 166 3.48 21.22 6.96
N ALA A 167 3.80 19.97 6.62
CA ALA A 167 4.90 19.60 5.73
C ALA A 167 4.38 19.08 4.39
N GLY A 168 5.11 19.35 3.31
CA GLY A 168 4.83 18.84 1.98
C GLY A 168 5.25 17.39 1.78
N PHE A 169 5.14 16.88 0.57
CA PHE A 169 5.73 15.61 0.17
C PHE A 169 6.29 15.71 -1.26
N ALA A 170 7.15 14.78 -1.62
CA ALA A 170 7.63 14.68 -2.98
C ALA A 170 7.53 13.26 -3.55
N VAL A 171 7.34 13.18 -4.85
CA VAL A 171 7.38 11.97 -5.66
C VAL A 171 8.54 12.08 -6.62
N ALA A 172 9.49 11.15 -6.56
CA ALA A 172 10.60 11.07 -7.48
C ALA A 172 10.45 9.81 -8.34
N LEU A 173 10.30 9.98 -9.64
CA LEU A 173 10.36 8.88 -10.60
C LEU A 173 11.80 8.74 -11.09
N VAL A 174 12.36 7.56 -10.92
CA VAL A 174 13.76 7.21 -11.20
C VAL A 174 13.80 6.18 -12.32
N ASP A 175 14.69 6.34 -13.29
CA ASP A 175 14.89 5.40 -14.39
C ASP A 175 16.39 5.21 -14.65
N LEU A 176 16.80 3.95 -14.83
CA LEU A 176 18.18 3.62 -15.11
C LEU A 176 18.57 4.01 -16.53
N ASP A 177 19.58 4.86 -16.65
CA ASP A 177 20.06 5.32 -17.93
C ASP A 177 20.69 4.18 -18.74
N TRP A 178 20.16 3.96 -19.94
CA TRP A 178 20.69 2.97 -20.87
C TRP A 178 20.68 1.52 -20.35
N PHE A 179 19.75 1.15 -19.46
CA PHE A 179 19.68 -0.18 -18.84
C PHE A 179 19.61 -1.31 -19.88
N LYS A 180 18.90 -1.09 -21.00
CA LYS A 180 18.91 -2.05 -22.11
C LYS A 180 20.33 -2.36 -22.58
N LYS A 181 21.21 -1.35 -22.69
CA LYS A 181 22.62 -1.60 -23.06
C LYS A 181 23.39 -2.41 -22.02
N VAL A 182 23.03 -2.28 -20.73
CA VAL A 182 23.60 -3.14 -19.68
C VAL A 182 23.22 -4.59 -19.94
N ASN A 183 21.95 -4.87 -20.19
CA ASN A 183 21.48 -6.21 -20.51
C ASN A 183 22.10 -6.77 -21.80
N ASP A 184 22.15 -5.95 -22.85
CA ASP A 184 22.69 -6.35 -24.16
C ASP A 184 24.21 -6.67 -24.08
N ASN A 185 24.97 -5.93 -23.25
CA ASN A 185 26.44 -6.09 -23.16
C ASN A 185 26.86 -7.11 -22.11
N PHE A 186 26.12 -7.26 -21.00
CA PHE A 186 26.55 -8.04 -19.84
C PHE A 186 25.58 -9.18 -19.48
N GLY A 187 24.43 -9.25 -20.15
CA GLY A 187 23.39 -10.26 -19.92
C GLY A 187 22.43 -9.90 -18.79
N HIS A 188 21.25 -10.53 -18.79
CA HIS A 188 20.16 -10.25 -17.86
C HIS A 188 20.51 -10.51 -16.39
N LEU A 189 21.34 -11.52 -16.09
CA LEU A 189 21.78 -11.79 -14.70
C LEU A 189 22.59 -10.63 -14.10
N VAL A 190 23.37 -9.93 -14.92
CA VAL A 190 24.08 -8.71 -14.48
C VAL A 190 23.08 -7.57 -14.33
N GLY A 191 22.12 -7.43 -15.26
CA GLY A 191 21.04 -6.47 -15.14
C GLY A 191 20.24 -6.63 -13.84
N ASP A 192 19.90 -7.86 -13.47
CA ASP A 192 19.20 -8.17 -12.23
C ASP A 192 19.98 -7.73 -10.99
N ARG A 193 21.29 -8.01 -10.95
CA ARG A 193 22.17 -7.54 -9.86
C ARG A 193 22.27 -6.01 -9.82
N VAL A 194 22.27 -5.36 -11.00
CA VAL A 194 22.25 -3.89 -11.08
C VAL A 194 20.97 -3.35 -10.47
N LEU A 195 19.80 -3.91 -10.80
CA LEU A 195 18.53 -3.48 -10.23
C LEU A 195 18.49 -3.66 -8.71
N GLN A 196 18.99 -4.78 -8.19
CA GLN A 196 19.07 -5.03 -6.75
C GLN A 196 19.97 -4.00 -6.06
N GLN A 197 21.17 -3.74 -6.60
CA GLN A 197 22.08 -2.76 -6.04
C GLN A 197 21.54 -1.33 -6.10
N VAL A 198 20.87 -0.96 -7.20
CA VAL A 198 20.25 0.37 -7.33
C VAL A 198 19.19 0.59 -6.23
N VAL A 199 18.36 -0.40 -5.94
CA VAL A 199 17.35 -0.29 -4.86
C VAL A 199 18.01 -0.06 -3.51
N GLU A 200 19.06 -0.79 -3.17
CA GLU A 200 19.81 -0.58 -1.93
C GLU A 200 20.32 0.86 -1.84
N LEU A 201 20.88 1.40 -2.91
CA LEU A 201 21.37 2.76 -2.97
C LEU A 201 20.26 3.82 -2.90
N LEU A 202 19.10 3.55 -3.49
CA LEU A 202 17.94 4.44 -3.45
C LEU A 202 17.29 4.52 -2.06
N GLN A 203 17.34 3.45 -1.28
CA GLN A 203 16.76 3.39 0.06
C GLN A 203 17.59 4.14 1.12
N VAL A 204 18.87 4.39 0.84
CA VAL A 204 19.74 5.12 1.80
C VAL A 204 19.28 6.56 1.96
N GLY A 205 19.03 6.96 3.22
CA GLY A 205 18.74 8.36 3.59
C GLY A 205 17.32 8.81 3.23
N LEU A 206 16.39 7.91 2.99
CA LEU A 206 14.97 8.26 2.88
C LEU A 206 14.46 8.85 4.20
N PRO A 207 13.54 9.83 4.15
CA PRO A 207 12.95 10.40 5.36
C PRO A 207 12.05 9.37 6.06
N GLU A 208 11.65 9.67 7.29
CA GLU A 208 10.69 8.84 8.03
C GLU A 208 9.39 8.65 7.23
N GLY A 209 8.92 7.42 7.14
CA GLY A 209 7.75 7.06 6.32
C GLY A 209 8.01 7.09 4.80
N GLY A 210 9.23 7.46 4.37
CA GLY A 210 9.64 7.39 2.96
C GLY A 210 9.93 5.97 2.52
N PHE A 211 9.70 5.68 1.22
CA PHE A 211 9.95 4.36 0.68
C PHE A 211 10.30 4.39 -0.81
N CYS A 212 10.89 3.27 -1.26
CA CYS A 212 11.19 2.99 -2.66
C CYS A 212 10.29 1.85 -3.15
N ALA A 213 9.67 2.05 -4.31
CA ALA A 213 8.87 1.02 -4.98
C ALA A 213 9.36 0.82 -6.42
N ARG A 214 9.35 -0.42 -6.90
CA ARG A 214 9.58 -0.73 -8.31
C ARG A 214 8.29 -0.46 -9.08
N TYR A 215 8.35 0.45 -10.02
CA TYR A 215 7.20 0.89 -10.82
C TYR A 215 6.99 0.02 -12.07
N GLY A 216 8.08 -0.39 -12.68
CA GLY A 216 8.11 -1.27 -13.86
C GLY A 216 9.57 -1.56 -14.23
N GLY A 217 9.87 -2.55 -15.03
CA GLY A 217 11.17 -2.87 -15.61
C GLY A 217 12.40 -2.31 -14.86
N GLU A 218 12.87 -1.16 -15.34
CA GLU A 218 14.01 -0.40 -14.84
C GLU A 218 13.61 0.91 -14.13
N GLU A 219 12.32 1.07 -13.81
CA GLU A 219 11.78 2.29 -13.21
C GLU A 219 11.44 2.08 -11.74
N PHE A 220 11.79 3.05 -10.91
CA PHE A 220 11.52 3.10 -9.47
C PHE A 220 10.85 4.41 -9.09
N VAL A 221 10.06 4.39 -8.03
CA VAL A 221 9.43 5.57 -7.43
C VAL A 221 9.89 5.71 -5.99
N LEU A 222 10.36 6.89 -5.63
CA LEU A 222 10.60 7.29 -4.24
C LEU A 222 9.45 8.17 -3.77
N ILE A 223 8.88 7.85 -2.64
CA ILE A 223 7.94 8.70 -1.93
C ILE A 223 8.66 9.30 -0.73
N LEU A 224 8.64 10.63 -0.65
CA LEU A 224 9.36 11.43 0.33
C LEU A 224 8.35 12.29 1.11
N PRO A 225 7.73 11.76 2.18
CA PRO A 225 6.81 12.54 2.99
C PRO A 225 7.56 13.50 3.91
N GLY A 226 6.89 14.57 4.33
CA GLY A 226 7.41 15.49 5.34
C GLY A 226 8.57 16.38 4.88
N VAL A 227 8.83 16.49 3.57
CA VAL A 227 9.95 17.27 3.05
C VAL A 227 9.49 18.53 2.31
N ASP A 228 10.31 19.57 2.36
CA ASP A 228 10.19 20.72 1.47
C ASP A 228 10.89 20.48 0.11
N GLY A 229 10.72 21.40 -0.83
CA GLY A 229 11.28 21.24 -2.18
C GLY A 229 12.81 21.24 -2.21
N VAL A 230 13.47 21.92 -1.28
CA VAL A 230 14.95 21.96 -1.20
C VAL A 230 15.48 20.64 -0.66
N ALA A 231 14.90 20.14 0.43
CA ALA A 231 15.26 18.85 1.01
C ALA A 231 14.97 17.71 0.03
N ALA A 232 13.79 17.73 -0.63
CA ALA A 232 13.45 16.73 -1.65
C ALA A 232 14.47 16.69 -2.80
N THR A 233 14.89 17.87 -3.29
CA THR A 233 15.90 17.97 -4.36
C THR A 233 17.25 17.45 -3.88
N ALA A 234 17.66 17.79 -2.65
CA ALA A 234 18.93 17.30 -2.08
C ALA A 234 18.92 15.78 -1.91
N LEU A 235 17.82 15.18 -1.47
CA LEU A 235 17.67 13.73 -1.32
C LEU A 235 17.74 13.02 -2.69
N ALA A 236 17.02 13.54 -3.69
CA ALA A 236 17.03 12.96 -5.05
C ALA A 236 18.44 13.05 -5.66
N GLU A 237 19.13 14.18 -5.52
CA GLU A 237 20.49 14.35 -6.03
C GLU A 237 21.50 13.47 -5.28
N ALA A 238 21.37 13.33 -3.96
CA ALA A 238 22.21 12.42 -3.19
C ALA A 238 22.01 10.97 -3.63
N ALA A 239 20.79 10.54 -3.94
CA ALA A 239 20.51 9.21 -4.47
C ALA A 239 21.14 9.02 -5.87
N ARG A 240 20.97 9.98 -6.78
CA ARG A 240 21.60 9.97 -8.10
C ARG A 240 23.13 9.86 -8.00
N ALA A 241 23.73 10.73 -7.18
CA ALA A 241 25.17 10.78 -7.00
C ALA A 241 25.74 9.49 -6.40
N ARG A 242 25.05 8.86 -5.43
CA ARG A 242 25.44 7.55 -4.89
C ARG A 242 25.49 6.47 -5.97
N ILE A 243 24.47 6.43 -6.84
CA ILE A 243 24.43 5.47 -7.94
C ILE A 243 25.56 5.72 -8.93
N GLU A 244 25.79 6.97 -9.33
CA GLU A 244 26.90 7.33 -10.23
C GLU A 244 28.28 6.96 -9.66
N GLN A 245 28.48 7.18 -8.35
CA GLN A 245 29.76 6.97 -7.67
C GLN A 245 29.98 5.53 -7.18
N PHE A 246 28.96 4.68 -7.23
CA PHE A 246 29.08 3.30 -6.80
C PHE A 246 30.14 2.57 -7.63
N PRO A 247 31.02 1.74 -7.02
CA PRO A 247 32.06 1.01 -7.74
C PRO A 247 31.49 -0.17 -8.54
N TRP A 248 30.77 0.11 -9.63
CA TRP A 248 30.08 -0.88 -10.47
C TRP A 248 30.99 -1.97 -11.00
N SER A 249 32.33 -1.70 -11.08
CA SER A 249 33.30 -2.71 -11.44
C SER A 249 33.41 -3.88 -10.47
N THR A 250 32.85 -3.77 -9.27
CA THR A 250 32.72 -4.87 -8.30
C THR A 250 31.70 -5.93 -8.77
N ILE A 251 30.70 -5.53 -9.56
CA ILE A 251 29.74 -6.44 -10.18
C ILE A 251 30.33 -7.04 -11.45
N VAL A 252 30.79 -6.19 -12.37
CA VAL A 252 31.51 -6.62 -13.59
C VAL A 252 32.39 -5.49 -14.10
N ARG A 253 33.58 -5.84 -14.59
CA ARG A 253 34.59 -4.89 -15.10
C ARG A 253 34.02 -4.07 -16.27
N GLY A 254 34.13 -2.75 -16.20
CA GLY A 254 33.71 -1.82 -17.25
C GLY A 254 32.22 -1.39 -17.12
N LEU A 255 31.47 -1.94 -16.19
CA LEU A 255 30.09 -1.50 -15.92
C LEU A 255 30.11 -0.08 -15.36
N ARG A 256 29.17 0.73 -15.84
CA ARG A 256 28.81 2.04 -15.28
C ARG A 256 27.29 2.18 -15.34
N VAL A 257 26.69 2.65 -14.27
CA VAL A 257 25.25 2.87 -14.18
C VAL A 257 25.01 4.27 -13.66
N THR A 258 24.09 4.98 -14.30
CA THR A 258 23.55 6.26 -13.84
C THR A 258 22.03 6.22 -13.89
N VAL A 259 21.38 7.17 -13.26
CA VAL A 259 19.93 7.31 -13.26
C VAL A 259 19.52 8.74 -13.61
N SER A 260 18.40 8.86 -14.29
CA SER A 260 17.67 10.11 -14.46
C SER A 260 16.51 10.13 -13.50
N ILE A 261 16.23 11.29 -12.91
CA ILE A 261 15.18 11.45 -11.90
C ILE A 261 14.29 12.65 -12.26
N GLY A 262 12.98 12.43 -12.25
CA GLY A 262 11.97 13.47 -12.29
C GLY A 262 11.36 13.66 -10.90
N LEU A 263 11.50 14.86 -10.31
CA LEU A 263 11.07 15.16 -8.95
C LEU A 263 9.88 16.13 -8.94
N ALA A 264 8.72 15.67 -8.53
CA ALA A 264 7.53 16.47 -8.30
C ALA A 264 7.35 16.70 -6.79
N HIS A 265 7.38 17.97 -6.36
CA HIS A 265 7.15 18.36 -4.97
C HIS A 265 5.79 19.04 -4.83
N GLN A 266 5.03 18.62 -3.82
CA GLN A 266 3.76 19.21 -3.41
C GLN A 266 3.94 19.93 -2.07
N PRO A 267 3.90 21.27 -2.03
CA PRO A 267 3.92 22.02 -0.78
C PRO A 267 2.67 21.76 0.06
N ALA A 268 2.80 21.83 1.38
CA ALA A 268 1.67 21.69 2.31
C ALA A 268 0.57 22.76 2.10
N THR A 269 0.97 23.95 1.62
CA THR A 269 0.06 25.07 1.36
C THR A 269 -0.72 24.95 0.06
N SER A 270 -0.38 24.01 -0.79
CA SER A 270 -1.11 23.74 -2.04
C SER A 270 -2.33 22.87 -1.73
N GLY A 271 -3.44 23.10 -2.44
CA GLY A 271 -4.66 22.30 -2.28
C GLY A 271 -4.43 20.79 -2.36
N ILE A 272 -5.51 20.01 -2.25
CA ILE A 272 -5.47 18.54 -2.21
C ILE A 272 -4.68 18.00 -3.42
N ALA A 273 -3.59 17.29 -3.13
CA ALA A 273 -2.80 16.63 -4.17
C ALA A 273 -3.61 15.47 -4.79
N ASN A 274 -3.50 15.30 -6.10
CA ASN A 274 -3.95 14.10 -6.78
C ASN A 274 -2.74 13.18 -7.02
N PRO A 275 -2.73 11.95 -6.47
CA PRO A 275 -1.64 10.99 -6.62
C PRO A 275 -1.19 10.77 -8.07
N GLU A 276 -2.15 10.59 -8.98
CA GLU A 276 -1.85 10.39 -10.39
C GLU A 276 -1.26 11.65 -11.06
N GLN A 277 -1.70 12.82 -10.62
CA GLN A 277 -1.15 14.08 -11.13
C GLN A 277 0.30 14.25 -10.71
N GLN A 278 0.65 13.88 -9.46
CA GLN A 278 2.03 13.94 -8.99
C GLN A 278 2.94 12.96 -9.75
N LEU A 279 2.48 11.75 -10.01
CA LEU A 279 3.21 10.78 -10.84
C LEU A 279 3.40 11.29 -12.28
N ARG A 280 2.36 11.87 -12.89
CA ARG A 280 2.45 12.47 -14.24
C ARG A 280 3.41 13.66 -14.30
N LEU A 281 3.44 14.48 -13.25
CA LEU A 281 4.40 15.59 -13.16
C LEU A 281 5.84 15.06 -13.03
N ALA A 282 6.06 14.04 -12.22
CA ALA A 282 7.36 13.38 -12.08
C ALA A 282 7.80 12.74 -13.41
N ASP A 283 6.90 12.08 -14.14
CA ASP A 283 7.18 11.49 -15.46
C ASP A 283 7.63 12.55 -16.48
N GLY A 284 6.89 13.67 -16.59
CA GLY A 284 7.27 14.77 -17.47
C GLY A 284 8.65 15.37 -17.12
N LEU A 285 8.98 15.45 -15.83
CA LEU A 285 10.28 15.89 -15.36
C LEU A 285 11.38 14.85 -15.65
N LEU A 286 11.10 13.56 -15.46
CA LEU A 286 12.03 12.48 -15.82
C LEU A 286 12.37 12.51 -17.31
N TYR A 287 11.36 12.69 -18.15
CA TYR A 287 11.59 12.86 -19.59
C TYR A 287 12.53 14.02 -19.89
N THR A 288 12.36 15.16 -19.19
CA THR A 288 13.26 16.31 -19.31
C THR A 288 14.68 15.99 -18.87
N ALA A 289 14.86 15.28 -17.75
CA ALA A 289 16.18 14.83 -17.30
C ALA A 289 16.88 13.97 -18.35
N LYS A 290 16.16 13.01 -18.94
CA LYS A 290 16.65 12.15 -20.03
C LYS A 290 17.05 12.96 -21.27
N GLN A 291 16.24 13.92 -21.68
CA GLN A 291 16.56 14.79 -22.85
C GLN A 291 17.71 15.74 -22.59
N SER A 292 17.92 16.19 -21.37
CA SER A 292 19.01 17.11 -20.99
C SER A 292 20.38 16.42 -20.87
N GLY A 293 20.51 15.18 -21.33
CA GLY A 293 21.76 14.44 -21.37
C GLY A 293 21.88 13.38 -20.26
N ARG A 294 20.76 13.03 -19.61
CA ARG A 294 20.70 11.98 -18.57
C ARG A 294 21.55 12.29 -17.33
N ASN A 295 21.60 11.32 -16.38
CA ASN A 295 22.35 11.45 -15.15
C ASN A 295 22.05 12.78 -14.44
N ALA A 296 20.79 13.08 -14.20
CA ALA A 296 20.32 14.36 -13.70
C ALA A 296 19.01 14.22 -12.93
N VAL A 297 18.76 15.19 -12.06
CA VAL A 297 17.47 15.40 -11.41
C VAL A 297 16.78 16.61 -12.06
N ALA A 298 15.61 16.43 -12.65
CA ALA A 298 14.78 17.53 -13.11
C ALA A 298 13.65 17.83 -12.11
N TYR A 299 13.45 19.08 -11.80
CA TYR A 299 12.46 19.54 -10.82
C TYR A 299 11.97 20.95 -11.13
N ARG A 300 10.95 21.45 -10.41
CA ARG A 300 10.43 22.82 -10.57
C ARG A 300 10.58 23.63 -9.30
N VAL A 301 10.98 24.88 -9.45
CA VAL A 301 10.97 25.91 -8.39
C VAL A 301 10.26 27.16 -8.91
N GLY A 302 9.19 27.57 -8.22
CA GLY A 302 8.39 28.73 -8.67
C GLY A 302 7.84 28.57 -10.09
N GLY A 303 7.50 27.35 -10.50
CA GLY A 303 7.04 27.03 -11.87
C GLY A 303 8.16 26.87 -12.90
N GLN A 304 9.39 27.32 -12.60
CA GLN A 304 10.54 27.21 -13.52
C GLN A 304 11.18 25.82 -13.42
N LEU A 305 11.46 25.26 -14.57
CA LEU A 305 12.21 24.00 -14.69
C LEU A 305 13.70 24.21 -14.32
N ARG A 306 14.24 23.32 -13.50
CA ARG A 306 15.62 23.29 -13.06
C ARG A 306 16.21 21.90 -13.20
N LEU A 307 17.51 21.82 -13.34
CA LEU A 307 18.28 20.59 -13.35
C LEU A 307 19.32 20.62 -12.22
N ALA A 308 19.50 19.48 -11.57
CA ALA A 308 20.60 19.25 -10.62
C ALA A 308 21.47 18.08 -11.09
N GLY A 309 22.61 17.88 -10.43
CA GLY A 309 23.55 16.83 -10.77
C GLY A 309 24.47 17.20 -11.93
N ALA A 310 24.91 16.20 -12.69
CA ALA A 310 25.82 16.37 -13.82
C ALA A 310 25.28 17.31 -14.92
N ALA A 311 23.96 17.54 -14.93
CA ALA A 311 23.30 18.47 -15.85
C ALA A 311 23.05 19.87 -15.26
N ALA A 312 23.46 20.14 -14.02
CA ALA A 312 23.35 21.45 -13.41
C ALA A 312 24.09 22.48 -14.26
N GLY A 313 23.38 23.54 -14.70
CA GLY A 313 23.94 24.54 -15.62
C GLY A 313 23.70 24.25 -17.12
N ARG A 314 23.22 23.06 -17.50
CA ARG A 314 22.71 22.85 -18.87
C ARG A 314 21.32 23.51 -19.01
N ARG A 315 21.05 24.09 -20.19
CA ARG A 315 19.69 24.54 -20.48
C ARG A 315 18.80 23.31 -20.59
N ALA A 316 17.71 23.28 -19.83
CA ALA A 316 16.70 22.25 -20.02
C ALA A 316 16.18 22.34 -21.45
N ALA A 317 16.10 21.22 -22.14
CA ALA A 317 15.45 21.14 -23.43
C ALA A 317 13.95 21.49 -23.24
N THR A 318 13.48 22.54 -23.89
CA THR A 318 12.08 22.98 -23.87
C THR A 318 11.25 22.14 -24.82
#